data_0c0e387164ab3e45b72dc18e11578981
#
_entry.id   0c0e387164ab3e45b72dc18e11578981
#
_cell.length_a   1.000
_cell.length_b   1.000
_cell.length_c   1.000
_cell.angle_alpha   90.00
_cell.angle_beta   90.00
_cell.angle_gamma   90.00
#
_symmetry.space_group_name_H-M   'P 1'
#
loop_
_entity.id
_entity.type
_entity.pdbx_description
1 polymer ?
#
loop_
_entity_poly.entity_id
_entity_poly.type
_entity_poly.pdbx_seq_one_letter_code
_entity_poly.pdbx_strand_id
1 'polypeptide(L)'
;MAVLVGGFISFAHAAEPAKADAPTMTTSAPTPAVIKADAAAGDALYNNGDPKRGIVSCVGCHGPNGNSGVASWPKLAAQHTAYTVKQLKNYKDGTRMNPVMMGMVATLTDQDMLNLAAYLNKQELKLGTAQNKDTIALGQRIYRAGIAEKGIPACSGCHSPNGAGIPAQYPRLSGQWADYSISQLIAFREGTRKNSVQMSTIATKMSDAEMKAVSDYMAGLR
;
A
#
# COMPACT_ATOMS: atom_id res chain seq x y z
N MET A 1 52.31 2.69 79.46
CA MET A 1 51.56 3.98 79.36
C MET A 1 50.95 4.07 78.01
N ALA A 2 49.65 3.82 77.87
CA ALA A 2 48.86 3.87 76.66
C ALA A 2 47.96 5.08 76.77
N VAL A 3 48.07 6.00 75.82
CA VAL A 3 47.16 7.19 75.69
C VAL A 3 46.15 6.88 74.66
N LEU A 4 44.86 6.81 75.06
CA LEU A 4 43.71 6.70 74.20
C LEU A 4 43.27 8.11 73.80
N VAL A 5 43.29 8.37 72.50
CA VAL A 5 42.72 9.59 71.88
C VAL A 5 41.29 9.24 71.33
N GLY A 6 40.31 9.75 71.96
CA GLY A 6 38.90 9.61 71.50
C GLY A 6 38.58 10.61 70.40
N GLY A 7 38.23 10.12 69.24
CA GLY A 7 37.72 10.94 68.13
C GLY A 7 36.20 11.05 68.17
N PHE A 8 35.68 12.27 68.26
CA PHE A 8 34.26 12.57 68.15
C PHE A 8 33.88 12.57 66.64
N ILE A 9 32.97 11.70 66.27
CA ILE A 9 32.39 11.68 64.91
C ILE A 9 31.12 12.56 64.96
N SER A 10 31.18 13.74 64.28
CA SER A 10 30.03 14.59 64.05
C SER A 10 29.21 14.03 62.87
N PHE A 11 27.98 13.66 63.13
CA PHE A 11 27.01 13.35 62.08
C PHE A 11 26.48 14.66 61.50
N ALA A 12 26.82 14.94 60.23
CA ALA A 12 26.19 16.00 59.47
C ALA A 12 24.81 15.52 59.00
N HIS A 13 23.76 16.24 59.41
CA HIS A 13 22.40 16.06 58.82
C HIS A 13 22.41 16.55 57.40
N ALA A 14 22.20 15.63 56.44
CA ALA A 14 21.89 16.00 55.08
C ALA A 14 20.45 16.51 54.95
N ALA A 15 20.31 17.76 54.51
CA ALA A 15 19.01 18.33 54.21
C ALA A 15 18.36 17.62 53.00
N GLU A 16 17.12 17.19 53.13
CA GLU A 16 16.32 16.58 52.07
C GLU A 16 16.01 17.62 50.99
N PRO A 17 16.19 17.32 49.68
CA PRO A 17 15.87 18.26 48.63
C PRO A 17 14.34 18.37 48.49
N ALA A 18 13.84 19.60 48.46
CA ALA A 18 12.42 19.93 48.22
C ALA A 18 11.95 19.34 46.90
N LYS A 19 10.81 18.62 46.93
CA LYS A 19 10.11 18.14 45.75
C LYS A 19 9.65 19.35 44.92
N ALA A 20 10.22 19.51 43.76
CA ALA A 20 9.71 20.43 42.75
C ALA A 20 8.42 19.85 42.15
N ASP A 21 7.33 20.54 42.27
CA ASP A 21 6.07 20.23 41.60
C ASP A 21 6.27 20.31 40.08
N ALA A 22 6.17 19.17 39.40
CA ALA A 22 6.17 19.10 37.94
C ALA A 22 4.88 19.73 37.40
N PRO A 23 4.94 20.62 36.39
CA PRO A 23 3.73 21.18 35.80
C PRO A 23 2.91 20.08 35.14
N THR A 24 1.68 19.89 35.56
CA THR A 24 0.71 18.99 34.97
C THR A 24 0.31 19.54 33.60
N MET A 25 1.00 19.10 32.54
CA MET A 25 0.55 19.37 31.17
C MET A 25 -0.63 18.49 30.81
N THR A 26 -1.84 18.93 31.14
CA THR A 26 -3.08 18.37 30.59
C THR A 26 -3.38 19.02 29.25
N THR A 27 -2.66 18.60 28.19
CA THR A 27 -3.12 18.79 26.82
C THR A 27 -3.54 17.43 26.28
N SER A 28 -4.79 17.07 26.52
CA SER A 28 -5.42 16.00 25.76
C SER A 28 -5.55 16.48 24.32
N ALA A 29 -4.64 16.03 23.45
CA ALA A 29 -4.83 16.18 22.02
C ALA A 29 -6.17 15.50 21.66
N PRO A 30 -7.03 16.16 20.86
CA PRO A 30 -8.31 15.57 20.46
C PRO A 30 -8.03 14.23 19.78
N THR A 31 -8.64 13.17 20.27
CA THR A 31 -8.59 11.85 19.63
C THR A 31 -9.08 12.00 18.20
N PRO A 32 -8.29 11.60 17.17
CA PRO A 32 -8.74 11.73 15.80
C PRO A 32 -10.08 11.00 15.64
N ALA A 33 -11.08 11.70 15.12
CA ALA A 33 -12.38 11.08 14.85
C ALA A 33 -12.18 9.87 13.94
N VAL A 34 -12.68 8.71 14.35
CA VAL A 34 -12.63 7.50 13.53
C VAL A 34 -13.50 7.73 12.30
N ILE A 35 -12.84 7.94 11.15
CA ILE A 35 -13.52 8.14 9.87
C ILE A 35 -14.14 6.81 9.44
N LYS A 36 -15.47 6.75 9.36
CA LYS A 36 -16.20 5.56 8.92
C LYS A 36 -16.33 5.58 7.40
N ALA A 37 -16.04 4.44 6.76
CA ALA A 37 -16.20 4.27 5.32
C ALA A 37 -17.69 4.25 4.92
N ASP A 38 -18.03 4.97 3.87
CA ASP A 38 -19.34 4.95 3.21
C ASP A 38 -19.18 4.50 1.74
N ALA A 39 -19.58 3.26 1.46
CA ALA A 39 -19.47 2.70 0.12
C ALA A 39 -20.49 3.30 -0.86
N ALA A 40 -21.64 3.83 -0.39
CA ALA A 40 -22.62 4.48 -1.24
C ALA A 40 -22.12 5.86 -1.71
N ALA A 41 -21.50 6.63 -0.79
CA ALA A 41 -20.81 7.86 -1.16
C ALA A 41 -19.63 7.58 -2.11
N GLY A 42 -18.92 6.46 -1.90
CA GLY A 42 -17.85 5.99 -2.81
C GLY A 42 -18.35 5.65 -4.20
N ASP A 43 -19.50 4.99 -4.31
CA ASP A 43 -20.17 4.68 -5.57
C ASP A 43 -20.56 5.96 -6.34
N ALA A 44 -21.23 6.89 -5.65
CA ALA A 44 -21.60 8.17 -6.23
C ALA A 44 -20.38 8.94 -6.76
N LEU A 45 -19.32 9.03 -5.97
CA LEU A 45 -18.08 9.72 -6.36
C LEU A 45 -17.37 9.00 -7.51
N TYR A 46 -17.32 7.67 -7.50
CA TYR A 46 -16.69 6.86 -8.54
C TYR A 46 -17.36 7.07 -9.91
N ASN A 47 -18.68 7.03 -9.95
CA ASN A 47 -19.46 7.08 -11.19
C ASN A 47 -19.69 8.52 -11.69
N ASN A 48 -19.90 9.49 -10.81
CA ASN A 48 -20.30 10.84 -11.19
C ASN A 48 -19.19 11.89 -11.02
N GLY A 49 -18.16 11.60 -10.20
CA GLY A 49 -17.22 12.62 -9.77
C GLY A 49 -17.85 13.68 -8.86
N ASP A 50 -17.19 14.81 -8.74
CA ASP A 50 -17.72 16.02 -8.09
C ASP A 50 -17.20 17.26 -8.82
N PRO A 51 -17.95 17.78 -9.81
CA PRO A 51 -17.53 18.93 -10.61
C PRO A 51 -17.27 20.19 -9.78
N LYS A 52 -17.97 20.37 -8.66
CA LYS A 52 -17.78 21.53 -7.78
C LYS A 52 -16.39 21.54 -7.10
N ARG A 53 -15.83 20.35 -6.87
CA ARG A 53 -14.49 20.18 -6.32
C ARG A 53 -13.44 19.84 -7.38
N GLY A 54 -13.83 19.81 -8.66
CA GLY A 54 -12.93 19.45 -9.77
C GLY A 54 -12.56 17.96 -9.78
N ILE A 55 -13.40 17.09 -9.22
CA ILE A 55 -13.18 15.64 -9.21
C ILE A 55 -13.85 15.02 -10.43
N VAL A 56 -13.04 14.50 -11.34
CA VAL A 56 -13.51 13.76 -12.53
C VAL A 56 -13.93 12.34 -12.11
N SER A 57 -14.97 11.80 -12.78
CA SER A 57 -15.43 10.44 -12.51
C SER A 57 -14.37 9.39 -12.82
N CYS A 58 -14.23 8.39 -11.96
CA CYS A 58 -13.22 7.33 -12.10
C CYS A 58 -13.63 6.28 -13.15
N VAL A 59 -14.93 6.11 -13.32
CA VAL A 59 -15.53 5.10 -14.22
C VAL A 59 -15.08 5.26 -15.67
N GLY A 60 -14.83 6.50 -16.12
CA GLY A 60 -14.41 6.77 -17.50
C GLY A 60 -13.12 6.04 -17.91
N CYS A 61 -12.19 5.86 -16.98
CA CYS A 61 -10.94 5.15 -17.21
C CYS A 61 -10.94 3.74 -16.63
N HIS A 62 -11.41 3.58 -15.39
CA HIS A 62 -11.35 2.31 -14.69
C HIS A 62 -12.56 1.40 -14.93
N GLY A 63 -13.51 1.82 -15.77
CA GLY A 63 -14.65 1.04 -16.21
C GLY A 63 -15.72 0.85 -15.12
N PRO A 64 -16.88 0.31 -15.49
CA PRO A 64 -17.97 0.03 -14.55
C PRO A 64 -17.50 -0.90 -13.43
N ASN A 65 -17.86 -0.55 -12.18
CA ASN A 65 -17.53 -1.33 -10.99
C ASN A 65 -16.02 -1.60 -10.84
N GLY A 66 -15.15 -0.72 -11.34
CA GLY A 66 -13.70 -0.91 -11.26
C GLY A 66 -13.14 -2.00 -12.18
N ASN A 67 -13.87 -2.40 -13.20
CA ASN A 67 -13.45 -3.41 -14.18
C ASN A 67 -13.11 -2.74 -15.52
N SER A 68 -11.92 -2.15 -15.60
CA SER A 68 -11.39 -1.55 -16.82
C SER A 68 -11.43 -2.52 -18.00
N GLY A 69 -11.85 -2.02 -19.17
CA GLY A 69 -11.75 -2.71 -20.44
C GLY A 69 -10.43 -2.48 -21.19
N VAL A 70 -9.53 -1.65 -20.66
CA VAL A 70 -8.29 -1.22 -21.31
C VAL A 70 -7.09 -1.73 -20.51
N ALA A 71 -6.17 -2.44 -21.17
CA ALA A 71 -5.08 -3.15 -20.52
C ALA A 71 -4.06 -2.23 -19.81
N SER A 72 -3.90 -0.97 -20.26
CA SER A 72 -3.04 0.02 -19.62
C SER A 72 -3.65 0.65 -18.36
N TRP A 73 -4.97 0.56 -18.18
CA TRP A 73 -5.67 1.08 -17.00
C TRP A 73 -6.06 -0.05 -16.06
N PRO A 74 -5.69 0.01 -14.77
CA PRO A 74 -5.89 -1.12 -13.89
C PRO A 74 -7.36 -1.38 -13.59
N LYS A 75 -7.68 -2.65 -13.40
CA LYS A 75 -8.86 -3.06 -12.68
C LYS A 75 -8.69 -2.71 -11.20
N LEU A 76 -9.73 -2.14 -10.62
CA LEU A 76 -9.76 -1.71 -9.21
C LEU A 76 -10.70 -2.57 -8.35
N ALA A 77 -11.59 -3.34 -9.00
CA ALA A 77 -12.57 -4.22 -8.34
C ALA A 77 -11.90 -5.21 -7.39
N ALA A 78 -12.55 -5.50 -6.27
CA ALA A 78 -12.14 -6.45 -5.23
C ALA A 78 -10.74 -6.19 -4.64
N GLN A 79 -10.18 -5.00 -4.80
CA GLN A 79 -8.92 -4.66 -4.18
C GLN A 79 -9.11 -4.32 -2.69
N HIS A 80 -8.12 -4.63 -1.87
CA HIS A 80 -8.17 -4.35 -0.44
C HIS A 80 -8.31 -2.86 -0.14
N THR A 81 -9.25 -2.50 0.73
CA THR A 81 -9.55 -1.11 1.09
C THR A 81 -8.30 -0.35 1.52
N ALA A 82 -7.52 -0.90 2.46
CA ALA A 82 -6.32 -0.24 2.96
C ALA A 82 -5.25 -0.03 1.86
N TYR A 83 -5.13 -0.99 0.93
CA TYR A 83 -4.22 -0.84 -0.21
C TYR A 83 -4.69 0.26 -1.16
N THR A 84 -5.98 0.32 -1.50
CA THR A 84 -6.54 1.36 -2.36
C THR A 84 -6.34 2.74 -1.76
N VAL A 85 -6.66 2.94 -0.48
CA VAL A 85 -6.41 4.19 0.24
C VAL A 85 -4.93 4.57 0.19
N LYS A 86 -4.03 3.61 0.49
CA LYS A 86 -2.59 3.83 0.41
C LYS A 86 -2.17 4.31 -0.99
N GLN A 87 -2.69 3.69 -2.06
CA GLN A 87 -2.30 4.09 -3.42
C GLN A 87 -2.79 5.49 -3.77
N LEU A 88 -4.03 5.85 -3.42
CA LEU A 88 -4.56 7.19 -3.64
C LEU A 88 -3.74 8.26 -2.90
N LYS A 89 -3.38 8.01 -1.63
CA LYS A 89 -2.48 8.87 -0.85
C LYS A 89 -1.11 8.98 -1.50
N ASN A 90 -0.54 7.87 -1.97
CA ASN A 90 0.79 7.87 -2.58
C ASN A 90 0.86 8.55 -3.95
N TYR A 91 -0.24 8.63 -4.68
CA TYR A 91 -0.32 9.52 -5.84
C TYR A 91 -0.39 10.99 -5.41
N LYS A 92 -1.11 11.29 -4.32
CA LYS A 92 -1.26 12.66 -3.80
C LYS A 92 0.05 13.21 -3.21
N ASP A 93 0.83 12.39 -2.53
CA ASP A 93 2.11 12.77 -1.91
C ASP A 93 3.33 12.60 -2.86
N GLY A 94 3.13 12.03 -4.06
CA GLY A 94 4.17 11.84 -5.07
C GLY A 94 5.09 10.63 -4.85
N THR A 95 4.90 9.81 -3.83
CA THR A 95 5.69 8.58 -3.62
C THR A 95 5.37 7.51 -4.66
N ARG A 96 4.24 7.65 -5.36
CA ARG A 96 3.86 6.94 -6.55
C ARG A 96 3.57 7.93 -7.68
N MET A 97 4.47 8.03 -8.65
CA MET A 97 4.36 9.01 -9.72
C MET A 97 3.53 8.46 -10.89
N ASN A 98 2.49 9.19 -11.23
CA ASN A 98 1.74 9.06 -12.48
C ASN A 98 0.99 10.38 -12.68
N PRO A 99 1.35 11.21 -13.69
CA PRO A 99 0.79 12.54 -13.86
C PRO A 99 -0.74 12.57 -13.94
N VAL A 100 -1.36 11.58 -14.61
CA VAL A 100 -2.81 11.49 -14.72
C VAL A 100 -3.42 11.25 -13.33
N MET A 101 -2.96 10.20 -12.62
CA MET A 101 -3.54 9.87 -11.31
C MET A 101 -3.23 10.93 -10.24
N MET A 102 -2.07 11.61 -10.31
CA MET A 102 -1.76 12.71 -9.41
C MET A 102 -2.76 13.86 -9.58
N GLY A 103 -3.12 14.21 -10.81
CA GLY A 103 -4.18 15.18 -11.09
C GLY A 103 -5.55 14.72 -10.58
N MET A 104 -5.90 13.46 -10.79
CA MET A 104 -7.20 12.90 -10.39
C MET A 104 -7.42 12.87 -8.87
N VAL A 105 -6.36 12.70 -8.09
CA VAL A 105 -6.46 12.58 -6.61
C VAL A 105 -6.20 13.91 -5.89
N ALA A 106 -5.80 14.96 -6.59
CA ALA A 106 -5.31 16.21 -5.98
C ALA A 106 -6.28 16.82 -4.96
N THR A 107 -7.56 16.82 -5.26
CA THR A 107 -8.63 17.40 -4.43
C THR A 107 -9.37 16.39 -3.55
N LEU A 108 -9.04 15.07 -3.65
CA LEU A 108 -9.66 14.07 -2.79
C LEU A 108 -9.28 14.26 -1.32
N THR A 109 -10.28 14.19 -0.45
CA THR A 109 -10.09 14.11 1.00
C THR A 109 -9.78 12.67 1.43
N ASP A 110 -9.31 12.49 2.66
CA ASP A 110 -9.12 11.15 3.25
C ASP A 110 -10.44 10.37 3.31
N GLN A 111 -11.56 11.05 3.56
CA GLN A 111 -12.89 10.45 3.54
C GLN A 111 -13.27 9.96 2.13
N ASP A 112 -13.02 10.76 1.09
CA ASP A 112 -13.28 10.35 -0.30
C ASP A 112 -12.48 9.10 -0.66
N MET A 113 -11.19 9.07 -0.32
CA MET A 113 -10.31 7.92 -0.58
C MET A 113 -10.81 6.66 0.13
N LEU A 114 -11.27 6.80 1.38
CA LEU A 114 -11.80 5.70 2.16
C LEU A 114 -13.14 5.18 1.59
N ASN A 115 -14.03 6.10 1.17
CA ASN A 115 -15.32 5.78 0.56
C ASN A 115 -15.15 5.06 -0.79
N LEU A 116 -14.29 5.60 -1.67
CA LEU A 116 -13.93 4.98 -2.95
C LEU A 116 -13.35 3.57 -2.75
N ALA A 117 -12.45 3.42 -1.78
CA ALA A 117 -11.84 2.13 -1.49
C ALA A 117 -12.86 1.11 -0.95
N ALA A 118 -13.80 1.55 -0.11
CA ALA A 118 -14.88 0.70 0.40
C ALA A 118 -15.86 0.28 -0.70
N TYR A 119 -16.18 1.16 -1.64
CA TYR A 119 -16.98 0.83 -2.81
C TYR A 119 -16.28 -0.23 -3.68
N LEU A 120 -15.04 0.03 -4.08
CA LEU A 120 -14.26 -0.84 -4.97
C LEU A 120 -13.99 -2.23 -4.38
N ASN A 121 -13.78 -2.31 -3.07
CA ASN A 121 -13.56 -3.58 -2.39
C ASN A 121 -14.77 -4.52 -2.48
N LYS A 122 -15.99 -3.97 -2.54
CA LYS A 122 -17.24 -4.74 -2.65
C LYS A 122 -17.55 -5.21 -4.08
N GLN A 123 -16.83 -4.68 -5.08
CA GLN A 123 -17.11 -5.02 -6.47
C GLN A 123 -16.57 -6.40 -6.83
N GLU A 124 -17.31 -7.11 -7.67
CA GLU A 124 -16.85 -8.38 -8.25
C GLU A 124 -15.78 -8.12 -9.31
N LEU A 125 -14.66 -8.83 -9.22
CA LEU A 125 -13.58 -8.75 -10.19
C LEU A 125 -13.89 -9.60 -11.41
N LYS A 126 -13.93 -9.00 -12.59
CA LYS A 126 -13.89 -9.73 -13.86
C LYS A 126 -12.48 -10.26 -14.08
N LEU A 127 -12.33 -11.57 -13.93
CA LEU A 127 -11.03 -12.24 -14.07
C LEU A 127 -10.46 -12.07 -15.47
N GLY A 128 -9.13 -12.01 -15.57
CA GLY A 128 -8.39 -12.10 -16.80
C GLY A 128 -8.04 -13.53 -17.14
N THR A 129 -7.30 -13.70 -18.24
CA THR A 129 -6.69 -14.97 -18.64
C THR A 129 -5.24 -14.72 -19.06
N ALA A 130 -4.37 -15.70 -18.82
CA ALA A 130 -3.04 -15.69 -19.41
C ALA A 130 -3.17 -15.85 -20.94
N GLN A 131 -2.41 -15.06 -21.68
CA GLN A 131 -2.50 -14.98 -23.14
C GLN A 131 -1.37 -15.72 -23.85
N ASN A 132 -0.20 -15.84 -23.21
CA ASN A 132 0.99 -16.40 -23.82
C ASN A 132 1.31 -17.79 -23.25
N LYS A 133 0.88 -18.83 -23.97
CA LYS A 133 1.06 -20.24 -23.57
C LYS A 133 2.54 -20.62 -23.39
N ASP A 134 3.45 -20.01 -24.14
CA ASP A 134 4.88 -20.35 -24.12
C ASP A 134 5.58 -19.87 -22.86
N THR A 135 5.04 -18.83 -22.21
CA THR A 135 5.63 -18.24 -21.00
C THR A 135 4.92 -18.63 -19.69
N ILE A 136 3.77 -19.31 -19.76
CA ILE A 136 3.00 -19.70 -18.56
C ILE A 136 3.87 -20.50 -17.58
N ALA A 137 4.62 -21.51 -18.04
CA ALA A 137 5.45 -22.33 -17.19
C ALA A 137 6.55 -21.52 -16.48
N LEU A 138 7.16 -20.56 -17.16
CA LEU A 138 8.12 -19.63 -16.58
C LEU A 138 7.45 -18.71 -15.55
N GLY A 139 6.32 -18.12 -15.90
CA GLY A 139 5.56 -17.24 -15.02
C GLY A 139 5.10 -17.94 -13.75
N GLN A 140 4.60 -19.18 -13.88
CA GLN A 140 4.20 -20.03 -12.75
C GLN A 140 5.38 -20.33 -11.81
N ARG A 141 6.54 -20.70 -12.37
CA ARG A 141 7.74 -20.96 -11.57
C ARG A 141 8.17 -19.71 -10.81
N ILE A 142 8.25 -18.55 -11.47
CA ILE A 142 8.61 -17.30 -10.82
C ILE A 142 7.60 -16.97 -9.71
N TYR A 143 6.31 -17.07 -10.00
CA TYR A 143 5.28 -16.73 -9.02
C TYR A 143 5.33 -17.64 -7.78
N ARG A 144 5.52 -18.95 -7.97
CA ARG A 144 5.42 -19.96 -6.90
C ARG A 144 6.74 -20.28 -6.21
N ALA A 145 7.87 -20.14 -6.91
CA ALA A 145 9.19 -20.50 -6.38
C ALA A 145 10.21 -19.35 -6.37
N GLY A 146 9.93 -18.24 -7.09
CA GLY A 146 10.90 -17.16 -7.23
C GLY A 146 12.01 -17.49 -8.23
N ILE A 147 13.15 -16.79 -8.09
CA ILE A 147 14.37 -16.99 -8.88
C ILE A 147 15.54 -16.98 -7.89
N ALA A 148 15.93 -18.17 -7.41
CA ALA A 148 16.92 -18.32 -6.33
C ALA A 148 18.28 -17.68 -6.69
N GLU A 149 18.74 -17.86 -7.93
CA GLU A 149 20.03 -17.35 -8.42
C GLU A 149 20.12 -15.82 -8.39
N LYS A 150 18.96 -15.14 -8.39
CA LYS A 150 18.85 -13.68 -8.28
C LYS A 150 18.44 -13.21 -6.89
N GLY A 151 18.19 -14.13 -5.97
CA GLY A 151 17.64 -13.82 -4.64
C GLY A 151 16.27 -13.15 -4.75
N ILE A 152 15.42 -13.59 -5.71
CA ILE A 152 14.04 -13.15 -5.87
C ILE A 152 13.13 -14.19 -5.19
N PRO A 153 12.40 -13.81 -4.11
CA PRO A 153 11.49 -14.71 -3.42
C PRO A 153 10.26 -15.05 -4.27
N ALA A 154 9.56 -16.12 -3.91
CA ALA A 154 8.27 -16.46 -4.50
C ALA A 154 7.25 -15.33 -4.27
N CYS A 155 6.61 -14.85 -5.33
CA CYS A 155 5.57 -13.81 -5.25
C CYS A 155 4.39 -14.26 -4.40
N SER A 156 4.06 -15.56 -4.47
CA SER A 156 2.98 -16.19 -3.71
C SER A 156 3.15 -16.12 -2.20
N GLY A 157 4.39 -15.98 -1.70
CA GLY A 157 4.66 -15.83 -0.26
C GLY A 157 4.08 -14.56 0.36
N CYS A 158 3.98 -13.49 -0.44
CA CYS A 158 3.39 -12.21 -0.02
C CYS A 158 2.01 -11.98 -0.63
N HIS A 159 1.81 -12.37 -1.89
CA HIS A 159 0.57 -12.10 -2.62
C HIS A 159 -0.43 -13.25 -2.62
N SER A 160 -0.22 -14.28 -1.80
CA SER A 160 -1.02 -15.52 -1.68
C SER A 160 -0.91 -16.44 -2.90
N PRO A 161 -1.08 -17.75 -2.74
CA PRO A 161 -0.96 -18.73 -3.83
C PRO A 161 -1.88 -18.48 -5.02
N ASN A 162 -3.08 -17.92 -4.76
CA ASN A 162 -4.08 -17.58 -5.77
C ASN A 162 -4.06 -16.08 -6.17
N GLY A 163 -3.08 -15.32 -5.72
CA GLY A 163 -2.98 -13.89 -6.03
C GLY A 163 -4.00 -12.99 -5.34
N ALA A 164 -4.69 -13.50 -4.30
CA ALA A 164 -5.68 -12.70 -3.56
C ALA A 164 -5.05 -11.59 -2.72
N GLY A 165 -3.77 -11.69 -2.41
CA GLY A 165 -3.06 -10.77 -1.53
C GLY A 165 -3.35 -11.04 -0.05
N ILE A 166 -2.78 -10.17 0.79
CA ILE A 166 -3.02 -10.16 2.24
C ILE A 166 -3.53 -8.77 2.59
N PRO A 167 -4.75 -8.65 3.15
CA PRO A 167 -5.35 -7.35 3.48
C PRO A 167 -4.41 -6.45 4.28
N ALA A 168 -4.44 -5.16 3.96
CA ALA A 168 -3.62 -4.08 4.48
C ALA A 168 -2.14 -4.11 4.06
N GLN A 169 -1.54 -5.26 3.80
CA GLN A 169 -0.11 -5.37 3.51
C GLN A 169 0.19 -5.54 2.03
N TYR A 170 -0.39 -6.56 1.40
CA TYR A 170 -0.06 -6.95 0.02
C TYR A 170 -1.31 -6.95 -0.85
N PRO A 171 -1.26 -6.33 -2.05
CA PRO A 171 -2.42 -6.23 -2.92
C PRO A 171 -2.80 -7.56 -3.57
N ARG A 172 -4.07 -7.65 -3.97
CA ARG A 172 -4.54 -8.61 -4.95
C ARG A 172 -3.83 -8.38 -6.29
N LEU A 173 -3.34 -9.44 -6.90
CA LEU A 173 -2.71 -9.46 -8.23
C LEU A 173 -3.53 -10.27 -9.24
N SER A 174 -4.30 -11.27 -8.75
CA SER A 174 -5.10 -12.15 -9.61
C SER A 174 -6.09 -11.35 -10.46
N GLY A 175 -6.20 -11.73 -11.73
CA GLY A 175 -7.15 -11.14 -12.66
C GLY A 175 -6.83 -9.73 -13.14
N GLN A 176 -5.72 -9.13 -12.70
CA GLN A 176 -5.24 -7.84 -13.20
C GLN A 176 -4.71 -7.97 -14.62
N TRP A 177 -4.77 -6.89 -15.39
CA TRP A 177 -4.15 -6.82 -16.71
C TRP A 177 -2.64 -7.09 -16.65
N ALA A 178 -2.15 -7.96 -17.54
CA ALA A 178 -0.72 -8.27 -17.64
C ALA A 178 0.10 -7.01 -17.95
N ASP A 179 -0.33 -6.20 -18.92
CA ASP A 179 0.37 -4.96 -19.35
C ASP A 179 0.47 -3.96 -18.19
N TYR A 180 -0.60 -3.81 -17.40
CA TYR A 180 -0.55 -2.98 -16.22
C TYR A 180 0.43 -3.54 -15.18
N SER A 181 0.43 -4.85 -14.94
CA SER A 181 1.34 -5.48 -13.99
C SER A 181 2.80 -5.33 -14.41
N ILE A 182 3.10 -5.49 -15.72
CA ILE A 182 4.42 -5.24 -16.31
C ILE A 182 4.85 -3.79 -16.07
N SER A 183 3.97 -2.83 -16.39
CA SER A 183 4.28 -1.41 -16.21
C SER A 183 4.57 -1.06 -14.74
N GLN A 184 3.91 -1.72 -13.79
CA GLN A 184 4.16 -1.50 -12.37
C GLN A 184 5.49 -2.10 -11.89
N LEU A 185 5.88 -3.27 -12.39
CA LEU A 185 7.20 -3.85 -12.11
C LEU A 185 8.31 -2.95 -12.68
N ILE A 186 8.16 -2.46 -13.91
CA ILE A 186 9.08 -1.49 -14.52
C ILE A 186 9.15 -0.21 -13.68
N ALA A 187 8.00 0.34 -13.26
CA ALA A 187 7.96 1.55 -12.44
C ALA A 187 8.67 1.39 -11.08
N PHE A 188 8.61 0.21 -10.46
CA PHE A 188 9.39 -0.11 -9.27
C PHE A 188 10.89 -0.20 -9.56
N ARG A 189 11.27 -0.83 -10.69
CA ARG A 189 12.67 -0.95 -11.12
C ARG A 189 13.29 0.41 -11.40
N GLU A 190 12.57 1.29 -12.09
CA GLU A 190 13.03 2.61 -12.51
C GLU A 190 12.88 3.69 -11.42
N GLY A 191 12.23 3.37 -10.30
CA GLY A 191 12.06 4.29 -9.18
C GLY A 191 11.00 5.38 -9.40
N THR A 192 10.14 5.28 -10.42
CA THR A 192 8.96 6.16 -10.58
C THR A 192 7.84 5.75 -9.61
N ARG A 193 7.90 4.52 -9.08
CA ARG A 193 7.07 4.01 -8.01
C ARG A 193 7.95 3.61 -6.83
N LYS A 194 7.93 4.41 -5.74
CA LYS A 194 8.82 4.26 -4.58
C LYS A 194 8.11 3.78 -3.31
N ASN A 195 6.83 3.48 -3.40
CA ASN A 195 5.97 3.22 -2.25
C ASN A 195 6.05 1.79 -1.67
N SER A 196 7.04 1.00 -2.09
CA SER A 196 7.37 -0.33 -1.53
C SER A 196 8.83 -0.67 -1.79
N VAL A 197 9.64 -0.65 -0.74
CA VAL A 197 11.06 -1.01 -0.78
C VAL A 197 11.24 -2.46 -1.24
N GLN A 198 10.37 -3.38 -0.76
CA GLN A 198 10.42 -4.79 -1.13
C GLN A 198 10.23 -4.98 -2.63
N MET A 199 9.20 -4.32 -3.21
CA MET A 199 8.93 -4.45 -4.64
C MET A 199 10.02 -3.80 -5.49
N SER A 200 10.60 -2.68 -5.07
CA SER A 200 11.74 -2.07 -5.76
C SER A 200 12.96 -3.01 -5.76
N THR A 201 13.27 -3.61 -4.60
CA THR A 201 14.38 -4.58 -4.48
C THR A 201 14.19 -5.81 -5.36
N ILE A 202 12.96 -6.31 -5.48
CA ILE A 202 12.62 -7.45 -6.34
C ILE A 202 12.71 -7.06 -7.81
N ALA A 203 12.06 -5.96 -8.19
CA ALA A 203 11.93 -5.54 -9.57
C ALA A 203 13.27 -5.16 -10.22
N THR A 204 14.21 -4.57 -9.46
CA THR A 204 15.56 -4.25 -9.97
C THR A 204 16.37 -5.47 -10.40
N LYS A 205 16.03 -6.66 -9.90
CA LYS A 205 16.70 -7.92 -10.24
C LYS A 205 16.04 -8.67 -11.39
N MET A 206 14.84 -8.25 -11.82
CA MET A 206 14.06 -8.94 -12.85
C MET A 206 14.40 -8.42 -14.25
N SER A 207 14.50 -9.35 -15.21
CA SER A 207 14.53 -9.02 -16.63
C SER A 207 13.11 -8.73 -17.15
N ASP A 208 13.02 -8.06 -18.31
CA ASP A 208 11.74 -7.79 -18.98
C ASP A 208 10.98 -9.06 -19.34
N ALA A 209 11.70 -10.12 -19.74
CA ALA A 209 11.10 -11.40 -20.06
C ALA A 209 10.45 -12.06 -18.82
N GLU A 210 11.12 -11.97 -17.66
CA GLU A 210 10.60 -12.48 -16.39
C GLU A 210 9.39 -11.68 -15.92
N MET A 211 9.43 -10.34 -16.03
CA MET A 211 8.30 -9.46 -15.72
C MET A 211 7.09 -9.77 -16.60
N LYS A 212 7.29 -9.95 -17.91
CA LYS A 212 6.23 -10.33 -18.84
C LYS A 212 5.61 -11.69 -18.49
N ALA A 213 6.46 -12.71 -18.28
CA ALA A 213 5.99 -14.07 -18.00
C ALA A 213 5.18 -14.13 -16.68
N VAL A 214 5.68 -13.52 -15.58
CA VAL A 214 4.97 -13.56 -14.30
C VAL A 214 3.70 -12.73 -14.34
N SER A 215 3.68 -11.60 -15.04
CA SER A 215 2.50 -10.75 -15.16
C SER A 215 1.37 -11.42 -15.96
N ASP A 216 1.70 -12.11 -17.04
CA ASP A 216 0.74 -12.89 -17.81
C ASP A 216 0.16 -14.05 -16.99
N TYR A 217 1.02 -14.78 -16.27
CA TYR A 217 0.57 -15.83 -15.35
C TYR A 217 -0.39 -15.28 -14.26
N MET A 218 -0.05 -14.15 -13.65
CA MET A 218 -0.89 -13.52 -12.61
C MET A 218 -2.26 -13.09 -13.13
N ALA A 219 -2.37 -12.68 -14.39
CA ALA A 219 -3.65 -12.33 -15.01
C ALA A 219 -4.63 -13.52 -15.04
N GLY A 220 -4.11 -14.74 -15.13
CA GLY A 220 -4.89 -15.97 -15.13
C GLY A 220 -5.10 -16.65 -13.78
N LEU A 221 -4.55 -16.12 -12.68
CA LEU A 221 -4.69 -16.70 -11.34
C LEU A 221 -6.14 -16.65 -10.82
N ARG A 222 -6.53 -17.75 -10.17
CA ARG A 222 -7.87 -17.95 -9.56
C ARG A 222 -7.76 -18.57 -8.17
#